data_69e03eab8ad79b9271bacab931373804
#
_entry.id   69e03eab8ad79b9271bacab931373804
#
_cell.length_a   1.000
_cell.length_b   1.000
_cell.length_c   1.000
_cell.angle_alpha   90.00
_cell.angle_beta   90.00
_cell.angle_gamma   90.00
#
_symmetry.space_group_name_H-M   'P 1'
#
loop_
_entity.id
_entity.type
_entity.pdbx_description
1 polymer ?
#
loop_
_entity_poly.entity_id
_entity_poly.type
_entity_poly.pdbx_seq_one_letter_code
_entity_poly.pdbx_strand_id
1 'polypeptide(L)'
;SFVDSPGHESLMANMLSGSALMDGALLMVAANEKVPKPQTKEHLLALQTLGIQQIVVVQNKVDLLSYKEALTNYQDITKFVKGTHAAKAPIIPISAQSGLNIDALIGSIESTIKTPERDEKKDTVMHVLRSFDVNKPGIKLKNIKGGVIGGSLIQGIFNVGDEIEIKPGIINEKKKSYEPLLTEITSLGTAAGIVESVKPGGLVAIGTKLDPSMTRSDSFI
;
A
#
# COMPACT_ATOMS: atom_id res chain seq x y z
N SER A 1 -5.44 -3.44 -6.19
CA SER A 1 -4.45 -2.37 -6.50
C SER A 1 -3.05 -2.82 -6.13
N PHE A 2 -2.05 -2.25 -6.80
CA PHE A 2 -0.63 -2.48 -6.49
C PHE A 2 -0.04 -1.19 -5.91
N VAL A 3 0.81 -1.35 -4.90
CA VAL A 3 1.59 -0.26 -4.32
C VAL A 3 3.05 -0.58 -4.56
N ASP A 4 3.75 0.31 -5.26
CA ASP A 4 5.19 0.19 -5.46
C ASP A 4 5.92 0.72 -4.22
N SER A 5 6.76 -0.12 -3.65
CA SER A 5 7.53 0.21 -2.44
C SER A 5 8.94 0.65 -2.81
N PRO A 6 9.41 1.77 -2.27
CA PRO A 6 10.77 2.22 -2.52
C PRO A 6 11.79 1.20 -1.99
N GLY A 7 12.77 0.85 -2.84
CA GLY A 7 13.82 -0.09 -2.49
C GLY A 7 14.99 0.48 -1.70
N HIS A 8 15.01 1.78 -1.45
CA HIS A 8 16.14 2.48 -0.81
C HIS A 8 15.98 2.51 0.70
N GLU A 9 17.06 2.22 1.44
CA GLU A 9 17.09 2.18 2.91
C GLU A 9 16.50 3.45 3.55
N SER A 10 16.84 4.63 3.03
CA SER A 10 16.33 5.91 3.54
C SER A 10 14.81 6.08 3.43
N LEU A 11 14.12 5.24 2.67
CA LEU A 11 12.68 5.30 2.43
C LEU A 11 11.90 4.14 3.09
N MET A 12 12.58 3.33 3.91
CA MET A 12 11.96 2.20 4.64
C MET A 12 10.79 2.64 5.53
N ALA A 13 10.87 3.82 6.15
CA ALA A 13 9.77 4.36 6.95
C ALA A 13 8.49 4.56 6.12
N ASN A 14 8.63 5.05 4.89
CA ASN A 14 7.51 5.22 3.97
C ASN A 14 6.93 3.86 3.51
N MET A 15 7.79 2.86 3.33
CA MET A 15 7.35 1.49 3.05
C MET A 15 6.53 0.93 4.22
N LEU A 16 7.01 1.09 5.45
CA LEU A 16 6.33 0.60 6.65
C LEU A 16 4.98 1.28 6.86
N SER A 17 4.86 2.59 6.64
CA SER A 17 3.57 3.28 6.74
C SER A 17 2.55 2.78 5.71
N GLY A 18 2.99 2.52 4.47
CA GLY A 18 2.13 1.98 3.41
C GLY A 18 1.77 0.49 3.60
N SER A 19 2.58 -0.24 4.34
CA SER A 19 2.43 -1.70 4.51
C SER A 19 1.25 -2.11 5.39
N ALA A 20 0.74 -1.22 6.24
CA ALA A 20 -0.48 -1.46 7.03
C ALA A 20 -1.73 -1.76 6.18
N LEU A 21 -1.66 -1.50 4.87
CA LEU A 21 -2.74 -1.76 3.92
C LEU A 21 -2.51 -2.97 3.02
N MET A 22 -1.38 -3.64 3.15
CA MET A 22 -1.01 -4.74 2.26
C MET A 22 -1.70 -6.03 2.67
N ASP A 23 -2.46 -6.62 1.78
CA ASP A 23 -3.04 -7.96 1.95
C ASP A 23 -2.04 -9.06 1.54
N GLY A 24 -1.05 -8.72 0.73
CA GLY A 24 0.04 -9.61 0.29
C GLY A 24 1.21 -8.84 -0.31
N ALA A 25 2.28 -9.51 -0.63
CA ALA A 25 3.50 -8.90 -1.13
C ALA A 25 4.16 -9.69 -2.27
N LEU A 26 4.74 -8.95 -3.22
CA LEU A 26 5.66 -9.50 -4.21
C LEU A 26 7.09 -9.17 -3.79
N LEU A 27 7.87 -10.18 -3.42
CA LEU A 27 9.28 -10.01 -3.11
C LEU A 27 10.11 -10.13 -4.40
N MET A 28 10.54 -8.99 -4.93
CA MET A 28 11.29 -8.93 -6.18
C MET A 28 12.79 -9.20 -5.95
N VAL A 29 13.34 -10.14 -6.70
CA VAL A 29 14.77 -10.49 -6.67
C VAL A 29 15.31 -10.48 -8.11
N ALA A 30 16.35 -9.69 -8.36
CA ALA A 30 17.00 -9.67 -9.66
C ALA A 30 17.92 -10.89 -9.81
N ALA A 31 17.68 -11.69 -10.85
CA ALA A 31 18.41 -12.95 -11.09
C ALA A 31 19.90 -12.74 -11.37
N ASN A 32 20.28 -11.60 -11.96
CA ASN A 32 21.67 -11.25 -12.28
C ASN A 32 22.46 -10.68 -11.10
N GLU A 33 21.91 -10.74 -9.89
CA GLU A 33 22.54 -10.23 -8.70
C GLU A 33 22.75 -11.32 -7.64
N LYS A 34 23.72 -11.10 -6.73
CA LYS A 34 23.92 -11.99 -5.57
C LYS A 34 22.71 -11.99 -4.66
N VAL A 35 22.28 -13.18 -4.22
CA VAL A 35 21.16 -13.37 -3.29
C VAL A 35 21.68 -13.82 -1.93
N PRO A 36 21.18 -13.20 -0.84
CA PRO A 36 20.33 -12.01 -0.80
C PRO A 36 21.16 -10.71 -0.82
N LYS A 37 20.59 -9.66 -1.42
CA LYS A 37 21.06 -8.28 -1.19
C LYS A 37 20.65 -7.79 0.21
N PRO A 38 21.38 -6.81 0.81
CA PRO A 38 20.99 -6.24 2.10
C PRO A 38 19.55 -5.75 2.14
N GLN A 39 19.13 -4.95 1.16
CA GLN A 39 17.76 -4.44 1.07
C GLN A 39 16.72 -5.56 0.94
N THR A 40 17.01 -6.62 0.20
CA THR A 40 16.11 -7.77 0.08
C THR A 40 15.87 -8.46 1.43
N LYS A 41 16.91 -8.53 2.28
CA LYS A 41 16.79 -9.05 3.65
C LYS A 41 15.93 -8.15 4.52
N GLU A 42 16.16 -6.84 4.45
CA GLU A 42 15.43 -5.83 5.22
C GLU A 42 13.95 -5.84 4.84
N HIS A 43 13.62 -5.89 3.54
CA HIS A 43 12.23 -5.97 3.08
C HIS A 43 11.56 -7.26 3.55
N LEU A 44 12.24 -8.41 3.48
CA LEU A 44 11.67 -9.66 3.98
C LEU A 44 11.46 -9.62 5.49
N LEU A 45 12.39 -9.02 6.25
CA LEU A 45 12.23 -8.82 7.69
C LEU A 45 11.06 -7.88 8.01
N ALA A 46 10.90 -6.81 7.24
CA ALA A 46 9.76 -5.90 7.38
C ALA A 46 8.43 -6.62 7.15
N LEU A 47 8.32 -7.42 6.08
CA LEU A 47 7.12 -8.23 5.82
C LEU A 47 6.82 -9.19 6.97
N GLN A 48 7.86 -9.80 7.56
CA GLN A 48 7.70 -10.67 8.74
C GLN A 48 7.19 -9.90 9.95
N THR A 49 7.77 -8.74 10.24
CA THR A 49 7.39 -7.88 11.38
C THR A 49 5.94 -7.40 11.26
N LEU A 50 5.49 -7.12 10.03
CA LEU A 50 4.13 -6.71 9.72
C LEU A 50 3.14 -7.87 9.65
N GLY A 51 3.60 -9.11 9.79
CA GLY A 51 2.76 -10.31 9.77
C GLY A 51 2.22 -10.66 8.38
N ILE A 52 2.80 -10.12 7.29
CA ILE A 52 2.39 -10.44 5.92
C ILE A 52 2.80 -11.87 5.60
N GLN A 53 1.83 -12.73 5.37
CA GLN A 53 2.03 -14.16 5.10
C GLN A 53 1.82 -14.53 3.63
N GLN A 54 1.02 -13.77 2.91
CA GLN A 54 0.72 -14.01 1.50
C GLN A 54 1.81 -13.37 0.64
N ILE A 55 2.85 -14.13 0.36
CA ILE A 55 4.04 -13.66 -0.37
C ILE A 55 4.22 -14.49 -1.63
N VAL A 56 4.51 -13.82 -2.75
CA VAL A 56 5.03 -14.41 -3.98
C VAL A 56 6.43 -13.87 -4.20
N VAL A 57 7.39 -14.75 -4.38
CA VAL A 57 8.78 -14.39 -4.71
C VAL A 57 8.94 -14.34 -6.22
N VAL A 58 9.50 -13.27 -6.74
CA VAL A 58 9.64 -13.06 -8.17
C VAL A 58 11.13 -12.97 -8.51
N GLN A 59 11.63 -13.97 -9.26
CA GLN A 59 12.97 -13.97 -9.82
C GLN A 59 12.92 -13.25 -11.17
N ASN A 60 13.22 -11.96 -11.19
CA ASN A 60 13.16 -11.13 -12.41
C ASN A 60 14.50 -11.05 -13.14
N LYS A 61 14.49 -10.63 -14.40
CA LYS A 61 15.64 -10.45 -15.29
C LYS A 61 16.32 -11.78 -15.65
N VAL A 62 15.57 -12.86 -15.78
CA VAL A 62 16.14 -14.18 -16.13
C VAL A 62 16.68 -14.20 -17.57
N ASP A 63 16.21 -13.28 -18.42
CA ASP A 63 16.69 -13.07 -19.79
C ASP A 63 18.16 -12.67 -19.90
N LEU A 64 18.75 -12.14 -18.82
CA LEU A 64 20.16 -11.72 -18.76
C LEU A 64 21.11 -12.88 -18.42
N LEU A 65 20.60 -14.09 -18.17
CA LEU A 65 21.36 -15.22 -17.68
C LEU A 65 21.20 -16.44 -18.55
N SER A 66 22.21 -17.32 -18.54
CA SER A 66 22.04 -18.68 -19.02
C SER A 66 21.11 -19.48 -18.12
N TYR A 67 20.50 -20.53 -18.62
CA TYR A 67 19.63 -21.43 -17.85
C TYR A 67 20.28 -21.93 -16.55
N LYS A 68 21.58 -22.31 -16.62
CA LYS A 68 22.34 -22.81 -15.48
C LYS A 68 22.51 -21.76 -14.39
N GLU A 69 22.81 -20.53 -14.78
CA GLU A 69 22.95 -19.41 -13.84
C GLU A 69 21.61 -19.04 -13.19
N ALA A 70 20.54 -18.97 -13.99
CA ALA A 70 19.20 -18.72 -13.50
C ALA A 70 18.75 -19.80 -12.49
N LEU A 71 19.06 -21.08 -12.77
CA LEU A 71 18.76 -22.19 -11.85
C LEU A 71 19.57 -22.09 -10.55
N THR A 72 20.85 -21.73 -10.63
CA THR A 72 21.68 -21.51 -9.43
C THR A 72 21.12 -20.39 -8.57
N ASN A 73 20.78 -19.25 -9.18
CA ASN A 73 20.16 -18.13 -8.47
C ASN A 73 18.81 -18.52 -7.85
N TYR A 74 17.97 -19.30 -8.55
CA TYR A 74 16.72 -19.84 -8.00
C TYR A 74 16.96 -20.68 -6.72
N GLN A 75 17.99 -21.53 -6.74
CA GLN A 75 18.37 -22.32 -5.55
C GLN A 75 18.83 -21.44 -4.40
N ASP A 76 19.55 -20.36 -4.68
CA ASP A 76 20.01 -19.41 -3.67
C ASP A 76 18.83 -18.61 -3.08
N ILE A 77 17.84 -18.22 -3.90
CA ILE A 77 16.58 -17.65 -3.42
C ILE A 77 15.86 -18.65 -2.50
N THR A 78 15.75 -19.91 -2.91
CA THR A 78 15.11 -20.96 -2.11
C THR A 78 15.79 -21.15 -0.74
N LYS A 79 17.13 -21.12 -0.71
CA LYS A 79 17.89 -21.16 0.57
C LYS A 79 17.66 -19.92 1.42
N PHE A 80 17.61 -18.75 0.79
CA PHE A 80 17.43 -17.47 1.48
C PHE A 80 16.06 -17.38 2.18
N VAL A 81 14.98 -17.78 1.53
CA VAL A 81 13.64 -17.71 2.11
C VAL A 81 13.36 -18.83 3.12
N LYS A 82 14.19 -19.86 3.17
CA LYS A 82 14.05 -20.99 4.10
C LYS A 82 14.10 -20.51 5.57
N GLY A 83 13.11 -20.91 6.35
CA GLY A 83 13.00 -20.49 7.76
C GLY A 83 12.36 -19.12 7.97
N THR A 84 11.85 -18.49 6.93
CA THR A 84 11.13 -17.21 6.99
C THR A 84 9.63 -17.39 6.68
N HIS A 85 8.83 -16.34 6.77
CA HIS A 85 7.42 -16.35 6.35
C HIS A 85 7.26 -16.70 4.86
N ALA A 86 8.27 -16.40 4.03
CA ALA A 86 8.28 -16.74 2.61
C ALA A 86 8.75 -18.17 2.29
N ALA A 87 8.99 -19.03 3.30
CA ALA A 87 9.55 -20.38 3.08
C ALA A 87 8.68 -21.27 2.17
N LYS A 88 7.37 -21.03 2.16
CA LYS A 88 6.40 -21.75 1.31
C LYS A 88 5.90 -20.92 0.13
N ALA A 89 6.43 -19.71 -0.05
CA ALA A 89 6.03 -18.83 -1.13
C ALA A 89 6.45 -19.43 -2.48
N PRO A 90 5.61 -19.35 -3.50
CA PRO A 90 5.99 -19.71 -4.85
C PRO A 90 7.09 -18.76 -5.35
N ILE A 91 8.09 -19.31 -6.06
CA ILE A 91 9.15 -18.53 -6.69
C ILE A 91 8.92 -18.58 -8.19
N ILE A 92 8.62 -17.44 -8.80
CA ILE A 92 8.27 -17.34 -10.21
C ILE A 92 9.40 -16.65 -10.98
N PRO A 93 10.12 -17.39 -11.85
CA PRO A 93 11.12 -16.80 -12.73
C PRO A 93 10.43 -16.05 -13.89
N ILE A 94 10.77 -14.78 -14.06
CA ILE A 94 10.19 -13.92 -15.11
C ILE A 94 11.27 -13.06 -15.81
N SER A 95 10.91 -12.55 -16.96
CA SER A 95 11.52 -11.35 -17.52
C SER A 95 10.41 -10.32 -17.76
N ALA A 96 10.38 -9.28 -16.92
CA ALA A 96 9.42 -8.20 -17.10
C ALA A 96 9.65 -7.44 -18.41
N GLN A 97 10.92 -7.36 -18.88
CA GLN A 97 11.29 -6.68 -20.12
C GLN A 97 10.71 -7.39 -21.35
N SER A 98 10.76 -8.72 -21.38
CA SER A 98 10.30 -9.51 -22.53
C SER A 98 8.89 -10.08 -22.38
N GLY A 99 8.26 -9.90 -21.21
CA GLY A 99 6.95 -10.46 -20.90
C GLY A 99 6.98 -11.96 -20.57
N LEU A 100 8.16 -12.56 -20.41
CA LEU A 100 8.29 -13.99 -20.13
C LEU A 100 7.68 -14.37 -18.78
N ASN A 101 6.80 -15.38 -18.76
CA ASN A 101 6.13 -15.93 -17.58
C ASN A 101 5.27 -14.92 -16.77
N ILE A 102 4.82 -13.83 -17.37
CA ILE A 102 3.94 -12.86 -16.70
C ILE A 102 2.56 -13.49 -16.41
N ASP A 103 2.06 -14.35 -17.28
CA ASP A 103 0.84 -15.13 -17.07
C ASP A 103 0.95 -16.06 -15.85
N ALA A 104 2.08 -16.76 -15.70
CA ALA A 104 2.36 -17.59 -14.53
C ALA A 104 2.46 -16.77 -13.23
N LEU A 105 3.05 -15.57 -13.31
CA LEU A 105 3.07 -14.63 -12.16
C LEU A 105 1.66 -14.20 -11.77
N ILE A 106 0.82 -13.81 -12.72
CA ILE A 106 -0.58 -13.41 -12.46
C ILE A 106 -1.35 -14.56 -11.82
N GLY A 107 -1.26 -15.76 -12.39
CA GLY A 107 -1.90 -16.96 -11.81
C GLY A 107 -1.41 -17.28 -10.41
N SER A 108 -0.11 -17.07 -10.14
CA SER A 108 0.48 -17.24 -8.80
C SER A 108 -0.04 -16.17 -7.81
N ILE A 109 -0.18 -14.92 -8.23
CA ILE A 109 -0.77 -13.86 -7.39
C ILE A 109 -2.20 -14.23 -7.02
N GLU A 110 -3.06 -14.58 -7.97
CA GLU A 110 -4.46 -14.92 -7.73
C GLU A 110 -4.62 -16.15 -6.83
N SER A 111 -3.74 -17.16 -7.00
CA SER A 111 -3.81 -18.38 -6.19
C SER A 111 -3.27 -18.18 -4.77
N THR A 112 -2.26 -17.33 -4.58
CA THR A 112 -1.56 -17.14 -3.31
C THR A 112 -2.14 -16.00 -2.48
N ILE A 113 -2.45 -14.86 -3.11
CA ILE A 113 -2.93 -13.65 -2.41
C ILE A 113 -4.45 -13.63 -2.46
N LYS A 114 -5.07 -14.10 -1.38
CA LYS A 114 -6.53 -14.11 -1.24
C LYS A 114 -7.03 -12.74 -0.87
N THR A 115 -8.08 -12.30 -1.54
CA THR A 115 -8.79 -11.09 -1.14
C THR A 115 -9.42 -11.31 0.24
N PRO A 116 -9.11 -10.47 1.25
CA PRO A 116 -9.72 -10.63 2.57
C PRO A 116 -11.21 -10.35 2.52
N GLU A 117 -11.97 -11.13 3.29
CA GLU A 117 -13.37 -10.85 3.51
C GLU A 117 -13.52 -9.59 4.36
N ARG A 118 -14.28 -8.62 3.87
CA ARG A 118 -14.50 -7.34 4.53
C ARG A 118 -16.00 -7.14 4.75
N ASP A 119 -16.39 -6.79 5.97
CA ASP A 119 -17.79 -6.66 6.36
C ASP A 119 -18.31 -5.26 6.00
N GLU A 120 -19.20 -5.19 5.02
CA GLU A 120 -19.84 -3.95 4.56
C GLU A 120 -20.92 -3.42 5.54
N LYS A 121 -21.36 -4.25 6.50
CA LYS A 121 -22.46 -3.91 7.42
C LYS A 121 -21.98 -3.33 8.76
N LYS A 122 -20.68 -3.40 9.02
CA LYS A 122 -20.09 -2.82 10.24
C LYS A 122 -19.95 -1.31 10.14
N ASP A 123 -19.75 -0.68 11.31
CA ASP A 123 -19.38 0.72 11.38
C ASP A 123 -18.17 0.98 10.49
N THR A 124 -18.24 2.07 9.73
CA THR A 124 -17.26 2.33 8.69
C THR A 124 -15.93 2.75 9.28
N VAL A 125 -14.85 2.06 8.89
CA VAL A 125 -13.49 2.32 9.35
C VAL A 125 -12.55 2.38 8.16
N MET A 126 -11.78 3.47 8.07
CA MET A 126 -10.74 3.68 7.09
C MET A 126 -9.40 3.95 7.77
N HIS A 127 -8.35 3.30 7.32
CA HIS A 127 -6.99 3.68 7.67
C HIS A 127 -6.50 4.79 6.76
N VAL A 128 -6.21 5.95 7.35
CA VAL A 128 -5.66 7.10 6.62
C VAL A 128 -4.14 6.91 6.49
N LEU A 129 -3.63 7.05 5.29
CA LEU A 129 -2.19 6.96 4.98
C LEU A 129 -1.59 8.33 4.69
N ARG A 130 -2.35 9.18 4.03
CA ARG A 130 -1.91 10.49 3.58
C ARG A 130 -3.01 11.52 3.67
N SER A 131 -2.61 12.75 3.90
CA SER A 131 -3.47 13.91 3.75
C SER A 131 -2.79 14.93 2.83
N PHE A 132 -3.55 15.64 2.03
CA PHE A 132 -3.00 16.61 1.09
C PHE A 132 -3.99 17.71 0.72
N ASP A 133 -3.43 18.85 0.32
CA ASP A 133 -4.14 19.98 -0.24
C ASP A 133 -4.13 19.86 -1.77
N VAL A 134 -5.31 19.79 -2.37
CA VAL A 134 -5.49 19.69 -3.84
C VAL A 134 -5.61 21.03 -4.53
N ASN A 135 -5.56 22.14 -3.78
CA ASN A 135 -5.72 23.47 -4.30
C ASN A 135 -4.41 23.97 -4.95
N LYS A 136 -4.52 24.46 -6.18
CA LYS A 136 -3.36 25.03 -6.86
C LYS A 136 -3.07 26.44 -6.33
N PRO A 137 -1.79 26.88 -6.28
CA PRO A 137 -1.44 28.25 -5.95
C PRO A 137 -2.19 29.25 -6.83
N GLY A 138 -2.75 30.31 -6.20
CA GLY A 138 -3.50 31.34 -6.91
C GLY A 138 -4.97 31.03 -7.20
N ILE A 139 -5.51 29.93 -6.68
CA ILE A 139 -6.95 29.64 -6.77
C ILE A 139 -7.78 30.73 -6.07
N LYS A 140 -8.90 31.13 -6.67
CA LYS A 140 -9.82 32.10 -6.04
C LYS A 140 -10.48 31.47 -4.82
N LEU A 141 -10.65 32.26 -3.72
CA LEU A 141 -11.22 31.78 -2.45
C LEU A 141 -12.52 30.98 -2.63
N LYS A 142 -13.42 31.43 -3.50
CA LYS A 142 -14.70 30.74 -3.77
C LYS A 142 -14.57 29.34 -4.39
N ASN A 143 -13.39 29.00 -4.93
CA ASN A 143 -13.12 27.74 -5.60
C ASN A 143 -12.21 26.82 -4.75
N ILE A 144 -11.84 27.22 -3.54
CA ILE A 144 -11.04 26.40 -2.64
C ILE A 144 -11.85 25.15 -2.29
N LYS A 145 -11.23 24.01 -2.52
CA LYS A 145 -11.74 22.71 -2.09
C LYS A 145 -11.20 22.42 -0.69
N GLY A 146 -11.98 21.73 0.11
CA GLY A 146 -11.54 21.24 1.42
C GLY A 146 -10.37 20.26 1.31
N GLY A 147 -9.77 19.96 2.43
CA GLY A 147 -8.65 19.03 2.51
C GLY A 147 -9.04 17.62 2.08
N VAL A 148 -8.08 16.88 1.55
CA VAL A 148 -8.26 15.51 1.07
C VAL A 148 -7.46 14.55 1.95
N ILE A 149 -8.08 13.43 2.30
CA ILE A 149 -7.41 12.30 2.96
C ILE A 149 -7.44 11.08 2.06
N GLY A 150 -6.36 10.33 2.04
CA GLY A 150 -6.22 9.11 1.26
C GLY A 150 -5.87 7.91 2.12
N GLY A 151 -6.41 6.75 1.80
CA GLY A 151 -6.16 5.53 2.54
C GLY A 151 -6.94 4.34 2.02
N SER A 152 -7.18 3.36 2.88
CA SER A 152 -7.96 2.16 2.54
C SER A 152 -9.12 1.97 3.49
N LEU A 153 -10.29 1.74 2.91
CA LEU A 153 -11.50 1.39 3.65
C LEU A 153 -11.40 -0.08 4.10
N ILE A 154 -11.44 -0.30 5.40
CA ILE A 154 -11.25 -1.61 6.02
C ILE A 154 -12.60 -2.34 6.17
N GLN A 155 -13.64 -1.63 6.55
CA GLN A 155 -15.00 -2.15 6.73
C GLN A 155 -16.03 -1.05 6.57
N GLY A 156 -17.30 -1.43 6.43
CA GLY A 156 -18.43 -0.50 6.23
C GLY A 156 -18.46 0.08 4.82
N ILE A 157 -19.28 1.08 4.60
CA ILE A 157 -19.45 1.78 3.32
C ILE A 157 -19.41 3.28 3.61
N PHE A 158 -18.72 4.06 2.77
CA PHE A 158 -18.84 5.51 2.75
C PHE A 158 -19.69 5.97 1.57
N ASN A 159 -20.51 6.98 1.85
CA ASN A 159 -21.26 7.73 0.85
C ASN A 159 -20.87 9.20 0.89
N VAL A 160 -21.03 9.90 -0.21
CA VAL A 160 -20.92 11.36 -0.22
C VAL A 160 -22.00 11.92 0.69
N GLY A 161 -21.62 12.88 1.58
CA GLY A 161 -22.51 13.48 2.59
C GLY A 161 -22.43 12.81 3.97
N ASP A 162 -21.73 11.67 4.11
CA ASP A 162 -21.57 11.06 5.44
C ASP A 162 -20.70 11.95 6.35
N GLU A 163 -21.07 12.02 7.63
CA GLU A 163 -20.22 12.62 8.66
C GLU A 163 -19.17 11.62 9.13
N ILE A 164 -17.94 12.06 9.25
CA ILE A 164 -16.80 11.25 9.66
C ILE A 164 -16.01 11.87 10.80
N GLU A 165 -15.44 11.02 11.63
CA GLU A 165 -14.53 11.37 12.71
C GLU A 165 -13.11 10.92 12.36
N ILE A 166 -12.14 11.85 12.35
CA ILE A 166 -10.73 11.57 12.10
C ILE A 166 -9.98 11.51 13.43
N LYS A 167 -9.39 10.36 13.72
CA LYS A 167 -8.57 10.11 14.92
C LYS A 167 -7.10 9.85 14.51
N PRO A 168 -6.16 10.27 15.35
CA PRO A 168 -6.29 10.92 16.66
C PRO A 168 -6.73 12.39 16.58
N GLY A 169 -6.73 13.04 15.41
CA GLY A 169 -7.07 14.44 15.23
C GLY A 169 -5.90 15.38 15.52
N ILE A 170 -6.18 16.56 16.07
CA ILE A 170 -5.17 17.58 16.35
C ILE A 170 -4.71 17.55 17.80
N ILE A 171 -3.44 17.93 18.00
CA ILE A 171 -2.87 18.05 19.35
C ILE A 171 -3.37 19.34 20.00
N ASN A 172 -4.02 19.22 21.14
CA ASN A 172 -4.28 20.34 22.04
C ASN A 172 -3.11 20.48 22.99
N GLU A 173 -2.18 21.40 22.70
CA GLU A 173 -0.97 21.62 23.50
C GLU A 173 -1.25 21.96 24.96
N LYS A 174 -2.36 22.68 25.23
CA LYS A 174 -2.75 23.08 26.61
C LYS A 174 -3.20 21.87 27.44
N LYS A 175 -3.94 20.95 26.82
CA LYS A 175 -4.47 19.75 27.48
C LYS A 175 -3.55 18.54 27.37
N LYS A 176 -2.50 18.59 26.53
CA LYS A 176 -1.64 17.46 26.15
C LYS A 176 -2.46 16.23 25.70
N SER A 177 -3.54 16.46 24.96
CA SER A 177 -4.46 15.44 24.46
C SER A 177 -4.78 15.69 23.01
N TYR A 178 -5.17 14.61 22.31
CA TYR A 178 -5.68 14.71 20.95
C TYR A 178 -7.18 15.03 20.96
N GLU A 179 -7.61 15.89 20.06
CA GLU A 179 -9.02 16.22 19.83
C GLU A 179 -9.39 15.71 18.42
N PRO A 180 -10.33 14.74 18.32
CA PRO A 180 -10.80 14.24 17.04
C PRO A 180 -11.37 15.34 16.16
N LEU A 181 -11.21 15.19 14.84
CA LEU A 181 -11.79 16.13 13.87
C LEU A 181 -13.08 15.55 13.30
N LEU A 182 -14.15 16.31 13.38
CA LEU A 182 -15.42 15.98 12.73
C LEU A 182 -15.53 16.74 11.42
N THR A 183 -15.92 16.04 10.36
CA THR A 183 -16.10 16.64 9.03
C THR A 183 -17.09 15.81 8.21
N GLU A 184 -17.46 16.33 7.04
CA GLU A 184 -18.38 15.67 6.10
C GLU A 184 -17.62 15.30 4.81
N ILE A 185 -17.97 14.19 4.22
CA ILE A 185 -17.46 13.71 2.94
C ILE A 185 -18.07 14.56 1.81
N THR A 186 -17.24 15.29 1.08
CA THR A 186 -17.69 16.11 -0.06
C THR A 186 -17.51 15.40 -1.41
N SER A 187 -16.57 14.45 -1.48
CA SER A 187 -16.33 13.64 -2.68
C SER A 187 -15.57 12.37 -2.34
N LEU A 188 -15.78 11.34 -3.15
CA LEU A 188 -15.09 10.06 -3.05
C LEU A 188 -14.38 9.77 -4.37
N GLY A 189 -13.08 9.49 -4.32
CA GLY A 189 -12.25 9.18 -5.47
C GLY A 189 -11.63 7.80 -5.37
N THR A 190 -11.65 7.07 -6.47
CA THR A 190 -11.03 5.75 -6.63
C THR A 190 -10.16 5.73 -7.88
N ALA A 191 -9.46 4.64 -8.16
CA ALA A 191 -8.73 4.45 -9.41
C ALA A 191 -9.65 4.53 -10.66
N ALA A 192 -10.95 4.25 -10.49
CA ALA A 192 -11.94 4.34 -11.56
C ALA A 192 -12.51 5.76 -11.74
N GLY A 193 -12.17 6.71 -10.87
CA GLY A 193 -12.65 8.09 -10.90
C GLY A 193 -13.46 8.48 -9.66
N ILE A 194 -14.27 9.54 -9.80
CA ILE A 194 -15.16 10.02 -8.73
C ILE A 194 -16.43 9.16 -8.70
N VAL A 195 -16.83 8.79 -7.48
CA VAL A 195 -17.99 7.92 -7.22
C VAL A 195 -18.84 8.46 -6.08
N GLU A 196 -20.09 8.04 -5.98
CA GLU A 196 -21.02 8.44 -4.91
C GLU A 196 -20.87 7.58 -3.65
N SER A 197 -20.35 6.35 -3.78
CA SER A 197 -20.23 5.39 -2.71
C SER A 197 -18.99 4.53 -2.90
N VAL A 198 -18.33 4.14 -1.80
CA VAL A 198 -17.18 3.22 -1.82
C VAL A 198 -17.37 2.10 -0.81
N LYS A 199 -16.97 0.90 -1.23
CA LYS A 199 -16.93 -0.32 -0.43
C LYS A 199 -15.50 -0.64 0.00
N PRO A 200 -15.30 -1.53 0.98
CA PRO A 200 -13.98 -1.95 1.42
C PRO A 200 -13.15 -2.56 0.30
N GLY A 201 -11.87 -2.18 0.27
CA GLY A 201 -10.89 -2.67 -0.69
C GLY A 201 -10.33 -1.56 -1.59
N GLY A 202 -9.03 -1.63 -1.84
CA GLY A 202 -8.31 -0.65 -2.64
C GLY A 202 -8.07 0.69 -1.95
N LEU A 203 -7.51 1.63 -2.71
CA LEU A 203 -7.20 2.97 -2.25
C LEU A 203 -8.37 3.92 -2.56
N VAL A 204 -8.72 4.73 -1.58
CA VAL A 204 -9.80 5.72 -1.65
C VAL A 204 -9.26 7.09 -1.26
N ALA A 205 -9.62 8.11 -2.01
CA ALA A 205 -9.40 9.50 -1.65
C ALA A 205 -10.74 10.13 -1.22
N ILE A 206 -10.77 10.74 -0.06
CA ILE A 206 -11.95 11.38 0.53
C ILE A 206 -11.71 12.90 0.56
N GLY A 207 -12.50 13.63 -0.21
CA GLY A 207 -12.59 15.08 -0.06
C GLY A 207 -13.46 15.42 1.14
N THR A 208 -13.01 16.39 1.94
CA THR A 208 -13.68 16.78 3.19
C THR A 208 -14.03 18.26 3.20
N LYS A 209 -14.76 18.71 4.20
CA LYS A 209 -14.99 20.13 4.50
C LYS A 209 -13.91 20.77 5.38
N LEU A 210 -12.85 20.02 5.74
CA LEU A 210 -11.74 20.55 6.53
C LEU A 210 -11.01 21.67 5.79
N ASP A 211 -10.47 22.62 6.55
CA ASP A 211 -9.57 23.62 5.99
C ASP A 211 -8.37 22.90 5.32
N PRO A 212 -8.01 23.25 4.05
CA PRO A 212 -6.91 22.61 3.36
C PRO A 212 -5.56 22.72 4.09
N SER A 213 -5.37 23.76 4.91
CA SER A 213 -4.16 23.93 5.72
C SER A 213 -3.98 22.80 6.75
N MET A 214 -5.08 22.23 7.23
CA MET A 214 -5.05 21.12 8.18
C MET A 214 -4.61 19.78 7.54
N THR A 215 -4.79 19.63 6.23
CA THR A 215 -4.43 18.42 5.50
C THR A 215 -3.12 18.56 4.72
N ARG A 216 -2.42 19.68 4.87
CA ARG A 216 -1.16 19.94 4.18
C ARG A 216 -0.05 19.08 4.77
N SER A 217 0.73 18.44 3.90
CA SER A 217 1.95 17.71 4.28
C SER A 217 1.74 16.63 5.35
N ASP A 218 0.68 15.81 5.20
CA ASP A 218 0.40 14.68 6.08
C ASP A 218 0.24 15.08 7.58
N SER A 219 -0.40 16.21 7.84
CA SER A 219 -0.54 16.79 9.18
C SER A 219 -1.30 15.93 10.20
N PHE A 220 -1.93 14.83 9.78
CA PHE A 220 -2.71 13.90 10.62
C PHE A 220 -2.11 12.51 10.77
N ILE A 221 -0.89 12.31 10.28
CA ILE A 221 -0.23 11.00 10.24
C ILE A 221 0.97 11.02 11.15
#